data_06048647c068c017b3fd9c71f949d3ae
#
_entry.id   06048647c068c017b3fd9c71f949d3ae
#
_cell.length_a   1.000
_cell.length_b   1.000
_cell.length_c   1.000
_cell.angle_alpha   90.00
_cell.angle_beta   90.00
_cell.angle_gamma   90.00
#
_symmetry.space_group_name_H-M   'P 1'
#
loop_
_entity.id
_entity.type
_entity.pdbx_description
1 polymer ?
#
loop_
_entity_poly.entity_id
_entity_poly.type
_entity_poly.pdbx_seq_one_letter_code
_entity_poly.pdbx_strand_id
1 'polypeptide(L)'
;LSACNSGPEFKVEGEISGADGKMLYLEASALEGIVPLDSVKLKSDGTFAFKQACPVSPEFYRLRVDDKVINFSIDSAETVRFNAPYTDFSTAYTVEGSANSVKIKELTLKQMQLQTNVNALIQSMQAHKIGTDVFEDSLATLMKDYKDEVKIDYIFAAPNTAAAYFALFQKLNNYLIFDPLNNKDDVKCFAAVATSLNNYYPHADRSKNLYNIVIKGMKNTRAPQQKVVELPTEAVSETGIIDINLRDMKGNMHKLSDLKGKAVILDFTIYQSAVSPTHNYMLRDLYDKYAGQGLEIYQVSLDADEH
;
A
#
# COMPACT_ATOMS: atom_id res chain seq x y z
N LEU A 1 -44.12 0.62 17.64
CA LEU A 1 -43.22 0.51 18.78
C LEU A 1 -41.80 0.48 18.22
N SER A 2 -41.18 1.65 18.07
CA SER A 2 -39.74 1.75 17.78
C SER A 2 -39.00 1.31 19.03
N ALA A 3 -38.35 0.15 18.98
CA ALA A 3 -37.38 -0.25 19.99
C ALA A 3 -36.23 0.77 19.92
N CYS A 4 -36.11 1.64 20.92
CA CYS A 4 -34.90 2.41 21.14
C CYS A 4 -33.76 1.39 21.35
N ASN A 5 -32.85 1.32 20.40
CA ASN A 5 -31.66 0.51 20.53
C ASN A 5 -30.77 1.26 21.53
N SER A 6 -30.88 0.92 22.82
CA SER A 6 -30.19 1.59 23.94
C SER A 6 -28.77 1.10 24.16
N GLY A 7 -28.06 0.75 23.07
CA GLY A 7 -26.64 0.43 23.11
C GLY A 7 -25.77 1.68 23.32
N PRO A 8 -24.48 1.50 23.65
CA PRO A 8 -23.54 2.62 23.76
C PRO A 8 -23.39 3.31 22.40
N GLU A 9 -23.34 4.65 22.41
CA GLU A 9 -23.19 5.50 21.24
C GLU A 9 -21.89 6.29 21.32
N PHE A 10 -21.28 6.55 20.17
CA PHE A 10 -20.25 7.58 20.03
C PHE A 10 -20.84 8.84 19.41
N LYS A 11 -20.16 9.96 19.62
CA LYS A 11 -20.54 11.25 19.09
C LYS A 11 -19.40 11.91 18.35
N VAL A 12 -19.70 12.50 17.20
CA VAL A 12 -18.77 13.33 16.42
C VAL A 12 -19.38 14.70 16.27
N GLU A 13 -18.75 15.72 16.83
CA GLU A 13 -19.29 17.07 16.83
C GLU A 13 -18.22 18.12 16.57
N GLY A 14 -18.61 19.35 16.30
CA GLY A 14 -17.68 20.46 16.15
C GLY A 14 -18.19 21.57 15.27
N GLU A 15 -17.23 22.29 14.64
CA GLU A 15 -17.49 23.43 13.80
C GLU A 15 -16.63 23.42 12.54
N ILE A 16 -17.24 23.66 11.39
CA ILE A 16 -16.55 23.86 10.12
C ILE A 16 -16.80 25.28 9.66
N SER A 17 -15.87 26.17 9.95
CA SER A 17 -15.99 27.58 9.58
C SER A 17 -15.88 27.82 8.07
N GLY A 18 -16.66 28.72 7.52
CA GLY A 18 -16.65 29.06 6.08
C GLY A 18 -17.28 28.00 5.16
N ALA A 19 -18.06 27.07 5.71
CA ALA A 19 -18.70 25.99 4.95
C ALA A 19 -20.25 26.14 4.84
N ASP A 20 -20.78 27.37 4.94
CA ASP A 20 -22.22 27.60 4.85
C ASP A 20 -22.83 27.02 3.57
N GLY A 21 -23.95 26.31 3.72
CA GLY A 21 -24.64 25.63 2.63
C GLY A 21 -24.01 24.33 2.12
N LYS A 22 -22.81 23.96 2.58
CA LYS A 22 -22.12 22.71 2.22
C LYS A 22 -22.71 21.50 2.93
N MET A 23 -22.60 20.33 2.30
CA MET A 23 -22.95 19.06 2.93
C MET A 23 -21.73 18.45 3.61
N LEU A 24 -21.85 18.19 4.91
CA LEU A 24 -20.88 17.40 5.66
C LEU A 24 -21.42 15.98 5.80
N TYR A 25 -20.58 15.00 5.45
CA TYR A 25 -20.88 13.59 5.54
C TYR A 25 -20.06 12.95 6.64
N LEU A 26 -20.67 12.07 7.43
CA LEU A 26 -20.01 11.08 8.26
C LEU A 26 -20.04 9.75 7.51
N GLU A 27 -18.86 9.16 7.26
CA GLU A 27 -18.72 7.93 6.49
C GLU A 27 -17.86 6.93 7.25
N ALA A 28 -18.21 5.64 7.20
CA ALA A 28 -17.34 4.56 7.69
C ALA A 28 -16.36 4.13 6.59
N SER A 29 -15.09 3.93 6.97
CA SER A 29 -14.06 3.37 6.11
C SER A 29 -13.97 1.87 6.34
N ALA A 30 -14.93 1.10 5.81
CA ALA A 30 -15.00 -0.35 5.94
C ALA A 30 -13.92 -1.06 5.08
N LEU A 31 -13.72 -2.36 5.29
CA LEU A 31 -12.77 -3.16 4.50
C LEU A 31 -13.17 -3.23 3.03
N GLU A 32 -14.47 -3.27 2.75
CA GLU A 32 -15.04 -3.35 1.40
C GLU A 32 -15.16 -1.98 0.71
N GLY A 33 -14.93 -0.89 1.45
CA GLY A 33 -15.02 0.46 0.90
C GLY A 33 -15.64 1.48 1.85
N ILE A 34 -16.03 2.62 1.29
CA ILE A 34 -16.60 3.72 2.05
C ILE A 34 -18.12 3.59 2.11
N VAL A 35 -18.68 3.64 3.32
CA VAL A 35 -20.10 3.54 3.59
C VAL A 35 -20.61 4.85 4.21
N PRO A 36 -21.50 5.60 3.55
CA PRO A 36 -22.15 6.77 4.15
C PRO A 36 -23.01 6.35 5.36
N LEU A 37 -22.85 7.05 6.48
CA LEU A 37 -23.63 6.80 7.70
C LEU A 37 -24.65 7.89 7.96
N ASP A 38 -24.25 9.16 7.82
CA ASP A 38 -25.08 10.32 8.11
C ASP A 38 -24.60 11.55 7.33
N SER A 39 -25.42 12.58 7.25
CA SER A 39 -25.06 13.85 6.64
C SER A 39 -25.84 15.02 7.21
N VAL A 40 -25.22 16.19 7.18
CA VAL A 40 -25.85 17.46 7.61
C VAL A 40 -25.48 18.59 6.66
N LYS A 41 -26.45 19.43 6.34
CA LYS A 41 -26.20 20.68 5.64
C LYS A 41 -25.73 21.73 6.66
N LEU A 42 -24.47 22.16 6.53
CA LEU A 42 -23.88 23.15 7.42
C LEU A 42 -24.58 24.52 7.25
N LYS A 43 -24.79 25.18 8.37
CA LYS A 43 -25.30 26.55 8.43
C LYS A 43 -24.15 27.54 8.58
N SER A 44 -24.47 28.83 8.67
CA SER A 44 -23.48 29.91 8.81
C SER A 44 -22.63 29.81 10.07
N ASP A 45 -23.13 29.16 11.14
CA ASP A 45 -22.37 28.87 12.37
C ASP A 45 -21.43 27.69 12.22
N GLY A 46 -21.54 26.89 11.14
CA GLY A 46 -20.69 25.75 10.85
C GLY A 46 -20.82 24.57 11.81
N THR A 47 -21.73 24.64 12.79
CA THR A 47 -21.86 23.61 13.83
C THR A 47 -22.48 22.34 13.31
N PHE A 48 -22.01 21.19 13.81
CA PHE A 48 -22.55 19.87 13.48
C PHE A 48 -22.47 18.91 14.66
N ALA A 49 -23.32 17.87 14.65
CA ALA A 49 -23.24 16.75 15.57
C ALA A 49 -23.84 15.50 14.92
N PHE A 50 -23.09 14.41 14.95
CA PHE A 50 -23.52 13.08 14.57
C PHE A 50 -23.50 12.14 15.77
N LYS A 51 -24.40 11.16 15.80
CA LYS A 51 -24.42 10.06 16.77
C LYS A 51 -24.58 8.74 16.04
N GLN A 52 -23.81 7.76 16.43
CA GLN A 52 -23.87 6.41 15.87
C GLN A 52 -23.65 5.38 16.97
N ALA A 53 -24.09 4.14 16.73
CA ALA A 53 -23.79 3.02 17.62
C ALA A 53 -22.28 2.78 17.70
N CYS A 54 -21.77 2.51 18.93
CA CYS A 54 -20.34 2.18 19.11
C CYS A 54 -19.97 0.92 18.38
N PRO A 55 -18.81 0.90 17.71
CA PRO A 55 -18.25 -0.32 17.17
C PRO A 55 -17.79 -1.26 18.31
N VAL A 56 -17.78 -2.57 18.05
CA VAL A 56 -17.31 -3.60 18.99
C VAL A 56 -15.79 -3.72 19.07
N SER A 57 -15.10 -3.09 18.14
CA SER A 57 -13.64 -3.00 18.03
C SER A 57 -13.27 -1.65 17.38
N PRO A 58 -12.03 -1.20 17.48
CA PRO A 58 -11.61 0.03 16.80
C PRO A 58 -11.94 0.03 15.32
N GLU A 59 -12.68 1.05 14.88
CA GLU A 59 -13.10 1.23 13.49
C GLU A 59 -12.75 2.62 12.98
N PHE A 60 -12.64 2.74 11.66
CA PHE A 60 -12.23 3.97 10.98
C PHE A 60 -13.40 4.67 10.34
N TYR A 61 -13.38 5.97 10.47
CA TYR A 61 -14.40 6.87 9.95
C TYR A 61 -13.74 8.05 9.25
N ARG A 62 -14.53 8.78 8.49
CA ARG A 62 -14.10 10.05 7.92
C ARG A 62 -15.22 11.08 7.91
N LEU A 63 -14.85 12.33 8.12
CA LEU A 63 -15.68 13.48 7.77
C LEU A 63 -15.31 13.91 6.35
N ARG A 64 -16.31 14.18 5.52
CA ARG A 64 -16.08 14.65 4.14
C ARG A 64 -16.98 15.85 3.81
N VAL A 65 -16.35 16.89 3.27
CA VAL A 65 -17.01 18.03 2.64
C VAL A 65 -16.43 18.19 1.24
N ASP A 66 -17.29 18.10 0.20
CA ASP A 66 -16.87 18.03 -1.19
C ASP A 66 -15.81 16.91 -1.41
N ASP A 67 -14.60 17.24 -1.87
CA ASP A 67 -13.45 16.34 -2.06
C ASP A 67 -12.48 16.27 -0.87
N LYS A 68 -12.73 17.07 0.16
CA LYS A 68 -11.85 17.18 1.33
C LYS A 68 -12.26 16.20 2.43
N VAL A 69 -11.27 15.57 3.08
CA VAL A 69 -11.49 14.48 4.04
C VAL A 69 -10.65 14.67 5.30
N ILE A 70 -11.25 14.36 6.45
CA ILE A 70 -10.58 14.13 7.73
C ILE A 70 -10.81 12.67 8.14
N ASN A 71 -9.74 11.88 8.25
CA ASN A 71 -9.80 10.51 8.75
C ASN A 71 -9.64 10.47 10.28
N PHE A 72 -10.36 9.57 10.94
CA PHE A 72 -10.29 9.36 12.38
C PHE A 72 -10.69 7.92 12.74
N SER A 73 -10.54 7.56 14.01
CA SER A 73 -11.02 6.28 14.53
C SER A 73 -11.94 6.47 15.74
N ILE A 74 -12.76 5.49 15.97
CA ILE A 74 -13.58 5.33 17.18
C ILE A 74 -13.28 3.96 17.78
N ASP A 75 -12.96 3.98 19.07
CA ASP A 75 -12.59 2.78 19.81
C ASP A 75 -13.67 2.39 20.85
N SER A 76 -14.49 3.34 21.29
CA SER A 76 -15.46 3.17 22.37
C SER A 76 -16.60 4.20 22.30
N ALA A 77 -17.39 4.27 23.37
CA ALA A 77 -18.40 5.32 23.60
C ALA A 77 -17.70 6.66 23.93
N GLU A 78 -17.16 7.31 22.93
CA GLU A 78 -16.41 8.55 23.05
C GLU A 78 -17.09 9.72 22.31
N THR A 79 -16.72 10.93 22.65
CA THR A 79 -17.09 12.14 21.91
C THR A 79 -15.84 12.74 21.29
N VAL A 80 -15.78 12.75 19.97
CA VAL A 80 -14.67 13.35 19.24
C VAL A 80 -15.10 14.68 18.66
N ARG A 81 -14.31 15.73 18.93
CA ARG A 81 -14.57 17.10 18.48
C ARG A 81 -13.61 17.52 17.41
N PHE A 82 -14.16 18.08 16.32
CA PHE A 82 -13.39 18.59 15.20
C PHE A 82 -13.72 20.05 14.94
N ASN A 83 -12.71 20.91 14.88
CA ASN A 83 -12.88 22.27 14.39
C ASN A 83 -11.93 22.50 13.23
N ALA A 84 -12.45 22.97 12.10
CA ALA A 84 -11.69 23.14 10.87
C ALA A 84 -12.17 24.33 10.06
N PRO A 85 -11.27 25.09 9.41
CA PRO A 85 -11.64 25.99 8.33
C PRO A 85 -11.94 25.16 7.06
N TYR A 86 -13.01 25.49 6.34
CA TYR A 86 -13.33 24.78 5.10
C TYR A 86 -12.21 24.85 4.05
N THR A 87 -11.49 25.99 3.97
CA THR A 87 -10.38 26.16 3.01
C THR A 87 -9.30 25.09 3.18
N ASP A 88 -8.94 24.79 4.43
CA ASP A 88 -7.86 23.90 4.81
C ASP A 88 -8.36 22.70 5.65
N PHE A 89 -9.57 22.23 5.29
CA PHE A 89 -10.32 21.22 6.04
C PHE A 89 -9.49 19.98 6.40
N SER A 90 -8.70 19.47 5.46
CA SER A 90 -7.93 18.23 5.64
C SER A 90 -6.59 18.42 6.37
N THR A 91 -6.16 19.66 6.64
CA THR A 91 -4.82 19.94 7.18
C THR A 91 -4.83 20.81 8.44
N ALA A 92 -5.66 21.85 8.49
CA ALA A 92 -5.68 22.83 9.58
C ALA A 92 -6.81 22.60 10.59
N TYR A 93 -7.22 21.33 10.78
CA TYR A 93 -8.25 21.00 11.77
C TYR A 93 -7.63 20.73 13.15
N THR A 94 -8.46 20.90 14.20
CA THR A 94 -8.17 20.35 15.53
C THR A 94 -9.00 19.12 15.77
N VAL A 95 -8.49 18.20 16.60
CA VAL A 95 -9.22 17.00 17.02
C VAL A 95 -8.97 16.79 18.52
N GLU A 96 -10.07 16.58 19.27
CA GLU A 96 -10.05 16.36 20.72
C GLU A 96 -10.98 15.20 21.07
N GLY A 97 -10.74 14.58 22.24
CA GLY A 97 -11.59 13.51 22.78
C GLY A 97 -11.20 12.09 22.31
N SER A 98 -10.23 11.94 21.39
CA SER A 98 -9.70 10.63 20.96
C SER A 98 -8.21 10.70 20.73
N ALA A 99 -7.44 9.97 21.55
CA ALA A 99 -5.98 9.91 21.41
C ALA A 99 -5.54 9.27 20.09
N ASN A 100 -6.28 8.26 19.60
CA ASN A 100 -6.01 7.63 18.31
C ASN A 100 -6.26 8.59 17.16
N SER A 101 -7.34 9.38 17.20
CA SER A 101 -7.65 10.36 16.15
C SER A 101 -6.62 11.50 16.11
N VAL A 102 -6.05 11.90 17.25
CA VAL A 102 -4.91 12.84 17.29
C VAL A 102 -3.71 12.26 16.54
N LYS A 103 -3.33 11.01 16.83
CA LYS A 103 -2.21 10.33 16.15
C LYS A 103 -2.48 10.08 14.67
N ILE A 104 -3.71 9.80 14.29
CA ILE A 104 -4.11 9.66 12.88
C ILE A 104 -3.93 10.98 12.13
N LYS A 105 -4.28 12.13 12.76
CA LYS A 105 -3.98 13.45 12.21
C LYS A 105 -2.49 13.65 12.00
N GLU A 106 -1.67 13.39 13.00
CA GLU A 106 -0.21 13.51 12.92
C GLU A 106 0.36 12.67 11.76
N LEU A 107 -0.05 11.39 11.66
CA LEU A 107 0.34 10.49 10.57
C LEU A 107 -0.09 11.01 9.20
N THR A 108 -1.30 11.55 9.09
CA THR A 108 -1.81 12.13 7.85
C THR A 108 -0.95 13.32 7.42
N LEU A 109 -0.64 14.23 8.32
CA LEU A 109 0.20 15.39 8.02
C LEU A 109 1.64 14.99 7.65
N LYS A 110 2.23 14.00 8.34
CA LYS A 110 3.55 13.45 8.00
C LYS A 110 3.57 12.83 6.61
N GLN A 111 2.55 12.05 6.27
CA GLN A 111 2.42 11.45 4.93
C GLN A 111 2.27 12.52 3.84
N MET A 112 1.48 13.57 4.08
CA MET A 112 1.35 14.69 3.16
C MET A 112 2.66 15.45 2.98
N GLN A 113 3.45 15.63 4.03
CA GLN A 113 4.79 16.22 3.95
C GLN A 113 5.74 15.34 3.14
N LEU A 114 5.74 14.02 3.35
CA LEU A 114 6.51 13.08 2.54
C LEU A 114 6.13 13.18 1.06
N GLN A 115 4.82 13.19 0.75
CA GLN A 115 4.32 13.35 -0.62
C GLN A 115 4.82 14.65 -1.26
N THR A 116 4.79 15.76 -0.50
CA THR A 116 5.28 17.07 -0.97
C THR A 116 6.77 17.02 -1.29
N ASN A 117 7.57 16.43 -0.39
CA ASN A 117 9.02 16.32 -0.57
C ASN A 117 9.36 15.43 -1.78
N VAL A 118 8.67 14.31 -1.94
CA VAL A 118 8.86 13.40 -3.09
C VAL A 118 8.46 14.08 -4.40
N ASN A 119 7.35 14.83 -4.42
CA ASN A 119 6.93 15.58 -5.60
C ASN A 119 7.96 16.66 -5.99
N ALA A 120 8.55 17.38 -5.03
CA ALA A 120 9.60 18.34 -5.27
C ALA A 120 10.88 17.70 -5.84
N LEU A 121 11.22 16.50 -5.35
CA LEU A 121 12.35 15.71 -5.84
C LEU A 121 12.12 15.26 -7.29
N ILE A 122 10.92 14.77 -7.62
CA ILE A 122 10.52 14.40 -8.99
C ILE A 122 10.62 15.60 -9.93
N GLN A 123 10.10 16.76 -9.52
CA GLN A 123 10.18 18.00 -10.32
C GLN A 123 11.63 18.43 -10.56
N SER A 124 12.52 18.28 -9.57
CA SER A 124 13.93 18.61 -9.69
C SER A 124 14.65 17.71 -10.70
N MET A 125 14.31 16.42 -10.70
CA MET A 125 14.84 15.46 -11.68
C MET A 125 14.30 15.76 -13.09
N GLN A 126 13.01 16.01 -13.26
CA GLN A 126 12.39 16.34 -14.54
C GLN A 126 12.93 17.65 -15.13
N ALA A 127 13.29 18.60 -14.26
CA ALA A 127 13.92 19.86 -14.67
C ALA A 127 15.44 19.74 -14.89
N HIS A 128 16.00 18.52 -14.87
CA HIS A 128 17.45 18.22 -14.99
C HIS A 128 18.33 18.97 -13.98
N LYS A 129 17.78 19.33 -12.81
CA LYS A 129 18.55 19.98 -11.72
C LYS A 129 19.35 18.98 -10.91
N ILE A 130 18.92 17.72 -10.88
CA ILE A 130 19.60 16.60 -10.21
C ILE A 130 19.68 15.42 -11.18
N GLY A 131 20.70 14.58 -11.02
CA GLY A 131 20.85 13.31 -11.73
C GLY A 131 20.01 12.20 -11.13
N THR A 132 19.93 11.06 -11.83
CA THR A 132 19.16 9.89 -11.40
C THR A 132 19.72 9.31 -10.09
N ASP A 133 21.03 9.26 -9.94
CA ASP A 133 21.73 8.79 -8.73
C ASP A 133 21.35 9.63 -7.49
N VAL A 134 21.42 10.94 -7.61
CA VAL A 134 21.00 11.86 -6.51
C VAL A 134 19.52 11.73 -6.21
N PHE A 135 18.70 11.52 -7.23
CA PHE A 135 17.26 11.30 -7.05
C PHE A 135 17.01 10.00 -6.26
N GLU A 136 17.61 8.88 -6.66
CA GLU A 136 17.43 7.58 -6.02
C GLU A 136 17.90 7.59 -4.55
N ASP A 137 19.09 8.15 -4.28
CA ASP A 137 19.63 8.26 -2.91
C ASP A 137 18.75 9.14 -2.02
N SER A 138 18.29 10.27 -2.55
CA SER A 138 17.42 11.20 -1.81
C SER A 138 16.05 10.57 -1.53
N LEU A 139 15.46 9.86 -2.49
CA LEU A 139 14.19 9.15 -2.32
C LEU A 139 14.33 8.03 -1.28
N ALA A 140 15.40 7.25 -1.36
CA ALA A 140 15.68 6.18 -0.39
C ALA A 140 15.82 6.74 1.04
N THR A 141 16.49 7.87 1.19
CA THR A 141 16.65 8.56 2.48
C THR A 141 15.30 9.03 3.01
N LEU A 142 14.50 9.76 2.22
CA LEU A 142 13.17 10.22 2.62
C LEU A 142 12.26 9.06 3.07
N MET A 143 12.26 7.97 2.30
CA MET A 143 11.47 6.78 2.61
C MET A 143 11.94 6.08 3.89
N LYS A 144 13.26 5.97 4.07
CA LYS A 144 13.85 5.37 5.27
C LYS A 144 13.50 6.17 6.51
N ASP A 145 13.73 7.48 6.50
CA ASP A 145 13.50 8.36 7.65
C ASP A 145 12.04 8.35 8.06
N TYR A 146 11.12 8.45 7.09
CA TYR A 146 9.68 8.33 7.35
C TYR A 146 9.32 6.97 7.97
N LYS A 147 9.80 5.87 7.39
CA LYS A 147 9.51 4.53 7.89
C LYS A 147 10.06 4.31 9.30
N ASP A 148 11.27 4.75 9.57
CA ASP A 148 11.91 4.56 10.87
C ASP A 148 11.17 5.34 11.96
N GLU A 149 10.79 6.59 11.70
CA GLU A 149 9.97 7.38 12.63
C GLU A 149 8.60 6.72 12.88
N VAL A 150 7.88 6.35 11.81
CA VAL A 150 6.55 5.74 11.95
C VAL A 150 6.61 4.37 12.65
N LYS A 151 7.63 3.57 12.41
CA LYS A 151 7.84 2.31 13.13
C LYS A 151 7.99 2.52 14.62
N ILE A 152 8.84 3.45 15.02
CA ILE A 152 9.20 3.68 16.44
C ILE A 152 8.03 4.33 17.16
N ASP A 153 7.47 5.43 16.62
CA ASP A 153 6.57 6.30 17.37
C ASP A 153 5.10 5.85 17.31
N TYR A 154 4.73 5.06 16.31
CA TYR A 154 3.33 4.66 16.12
C TYR A 154 3.13 3.14 16.09
N ILE A 155 3.91 2.38 15.30
CA ILE A 155 3.66 0.96 15.09
C ILE A 155 4.10 0.13 16.31
N PHE A 156 5.36 0.26 16.72
CA PHE A 156 5.89 -0.52 17.83
C PHE A 156 5.63 0.09 19.21
N ALA A 157 5.40 1.41 19.29
CA ALA A 157 5.06 2.07 20.54
C ALA A 157 3.72 1.57 21.13
N ALA A 158 2.72 1.34 20.28
CA ALA A 158 1.39 0.93 20.70
C ALA A 158 0.68 0.08 19.62
N PRO A 159 1.12 -1.16 19.37
CA PRO A 159 0.67 -1.97 18.25
C PRO A 159 -0.81 -2.42 18.30
N ASN A 160 -1.46 -2.28 19.48
CA ASN A 160 -2.89 -2.58 19.66
C ASN A 160 -3.81 -1.41 19.35
N THR A 161 -3.30 -0.30 18.81
CA THR A 161 -4.09 0.92 18.58
C THR A 161 -4.56 1.06 17.15
N ALA A 162 -5.67 1.81 16.95
CA ALA A 162 -6.13 2.20 15.63
C ALA A 162 -5.07 3.02 14.87
N ALA A 163 -4.32 3.88 15.57
CA ALA A 163 -3.23 4.65 14.95
C ALA A 163 -2.13 3.76 14.37
N ALA A 164 -1.73 2.69 15.06
CA ALA A 164 -0.75 1.73 14.55
C ALA A 164 -1.28 0.99 13.30
N TYR A 165 -2.54 0.58 13.31
CA TYR A 165 -3.18 0.01 12.12
C TYR A 165 -3.20 1.00 10.95
N PHE A 166 -3.61 2.25 11.19
CA PHE A 166 -3.65 3.30 10.18
C PHE A 166 -2.26 3.57 9.57
N ALA A 167 -1.21 3.55 10.38
CA ALA A 167 0.17 3.75 9.96
C ALA A 167 0.62 2.73 8.90
N LEU A 168 0.20 1.46 9.03
CA LEU A 168 0.56 0.39 8.09
C LEU A 168 0.02 0.61 6.67
N PHE A 169 -1.14 1.29 6.54
CA PHE A 169 -1.85 1.45 5.28
C PHE A 169 -1.67 2.83 4.63
N GLN A 170 -0.69 3.62 5.12
CA GLN A 170 -0.33 4.89 4.49
C GLN A 170 0.23 4.65 3.09
N LYS A 171 -0.12 5.56 2.16
CA LYS A 171 0.24 5.46 0.74
C LYS A 171 1.05 6.66 0.28
N LEU A 172 1.94 6.40 -0.67
CA LEU A 172 2.63 7.40 -1.47
C LEU A 172 2.35 7.10 -2.94
N ASN A 173 1.79 8.04 -3.70
CA ASN A 173 1.42 7.85 -5.10
C ASN A 173 0.60 6.55 -5.35
N ASN A 174 -0.38 6.27 -4.49
CA ASN A 174 -1.24 5.07 -4.50
C ASN A 174 -0.55 3.74 -4.11
N TYR A 175 0.75 3.70 -3.87
CA TYR A 175 1.45 2.53 -3.36
C TYR A 175 1.57 2.57 -1.84
N LEU A 176 1.46 1.41 -1.19
CA LEU A 176 1.69 1.32 0.24
C LEU A 176 3.15 1.69 0.56
N ILE A 177 3.36 2.53 1.57
CA ILE A 177 4.68 2.90 2.06
C ILE A 177 5.35 1.69 2.74
N PHE A 178 4.58 0.91 3.49
CA PHE A 178 5.00 -0.37 4.06
C PHE A 178 4.50 -1.50 3.15
N ASP A 179 5.41 -2.28 2.57
CA ASP A 179 5.06 -3.42 1.72
C ASP A 179 4.80 -4.67 2.57
N PRO A 180 3.54 -5.09 2.74
CA PRO A 180 3.21 -6.24 3.57
C PRO A 180 3.54 -7.60 2.93
N LEU A 181 3.93 -7.63 1.66
CA LEU A 181 4.06 -8.87 0.89
C LEU A 181 5.49 -9.21 0.50
N ASN A 182 6.32 -8.20 0.17
CA ASN A 182 7.63 -8.43 -0.45
C ASN A 182 8.80 -7.87 0.36
N ASN A 183 8.55 -7.03 1.37
CA ASN A 183 9.57 -6.50 2.24
C ASN A 183 9.53 -7.16 3.61
N LYS A 184 10.56 -7.95 3.95
CA LYS A 184 10.64 -8.73 5.20
C LYS A 184 10.55 -7.86 6.46
N ASP A 185 11.12 -6.67 6.45
CA ASP A 185 11.11 -5.77 7.60
C ASP A 185 9.75 -5.07 7.76
N ASP A 186 9.10 -4.74 6.65
CA ASP A 186 7.74 -4.22 6.67
C ASP A 186 6.74 -5.28 7.15
N VAL A 187 6.88 -6.54 6.71
CA VAL A 187 6.06 -7.67 7.21
C VAL A 187 6.14 -7.80 8.73
N LYS A 188 7.29 -7.51 9.37
CA LYS A 188 7.41 -7.49 10.84
C LYS A 188 6.52 -6.43 11.48
N CYS A 189 6.39 -5.26 10.85
CA CYS A 189 5.49 -4.20 11.31
C CYS A 189 4.03 -4.66 11.29
N PHE A 190 3.60 -5.25 10.17
CA PHE A 190 2.27 -5.84 10.05
C PHE A 190 2.05 -6.96 11.07
N ALA A 191 3.04 -7.82 11.29
CA ALA A 191 2.96 -8.93 12.25
C ALA A 191 2.81 -8.44 13.70
N ALA A 192 3.51 -7.38 14.09
CA ALA A 192 3.39 -6.81 15.42
C ALA A 192 1.97 -6.31 15.70
N VAL A 193 1.40 -5.54 14.76
CA VAL A 193 0.03 -5.03 14.89
C VAL A 193 -1.00 -6.16 14.80
N ALA A 194 -0.85 -7.11 13.86
CA ALA A 194 -1.76 -8.24 13.71
C ALA A 194 -1.81 -9.10 14.98
N THR A 195 -0.66 -9.43 15.56
CA THR A 195 -0.57 -10.20 16.80
C THR A 195 -1.26 -9.46 17.95
N SER A 196 -0.98 -8.17 18.07
CA SER A 196 -1.55 -7.34 19.13
C SER A 196 -3.07 -7.21 18.99
N LEU A 197 -3.56 -6.87 17.80
CA LEU A 197 -5.01 -6.75 17.56
C LEU A 197 -5.74 -8.08 17.72
N ASN A 198 -5.12 -9.20 17.33
CA ASN A 198 -5.73 -10.51 17.54
C ASN A 198 -5.87 -10.87 19.03
N ASN A 199 -4.95 -10.40 19.88
CA ASN A 199 -5.05 -10.61 21.32
C ASN A 199 -6.16 -9.78 21.96
N TYR A 200 -6.39 -8.55 21.49
CA TYR A 200 -7.41 -7.66 22.06
C TYR A 200 -8.79 -7.82 21.37
N TYR A 201 -8.79 -8.07 20.05
CA TYR A 201 -10.00 -8.12 19.22
C TYR A 201 -9.99 -9.31 18.26
N PRO A 202 -9.98 -10.57 18.78
CA PRO A 202 -9.79 -11.78 17.95
C PRO A 202 -10.91 -12.02 16.95
N HIS A 203 -12.09 -11.47 17.20
CA HIS A 203 -13.26 -11.63 16.34
C HIS A 203 -13.45 -10.49 15.32
N ALA A 204 -12.70 -9.40 15.45
CA ALA A 204 -12.77 -8.27 14.55
C ALA A 204 -12.30 -8.64 13.14
N ASP A 205 -13.05 -8.21 12.13
CA ASP A 205 -12.73 -8.53 10.73
C ASP A 205 -11.40 -7.91 10.30
N ARG A 206 -11.06 -6.72 10.83
CA ARG A 206 -9.74 -6.11 10.60
C ARG A 206 -8.59 -6.95 11.17
N SER A 207 -8.76 -7.55 12.34
CA SER A 207 -7.76 -8.45 12.93
C SER A 207 -7.53 -9.67 12.05
N LYS A 208 -8.62 -10.31 11.58
CA LYS A 208 -8.55 -11.47 10.68
C LYS A 208 -7.91 -11.11 9.33
N ASN A 209 -8.32 -9.98 8.74
CA ASN A 209 -7.78 -9.52 7.47
C ASN A 209 -6.27 -9.24 7.58
N LEU A 210 -5.85 -8.52 8.62
CA LEU A 210 -4.46 -8.19 8.85
C LEU A 210 -3.61 -9.46 9.08
N TYR A 211 -4.14 -10.42 9.84
CA TYR A 211 -3.50 -11.72 10.04
C TYR A 211 -3.25 -12.46 8.71
N ASN A 212 -4.26 -12.48 7.83
CA ASN A 212 -4.13 -13.12 6.52
C ASN A 212 -3.08 -12.44 5.63
N ILE A 213 -3.00 -11.10 5.66
CA ILE A 213 -1.96 -10.34 4.96
C ILE A 213 -0.57 -10.75 5.47
N VAL A 214 -0.40 -10.84 6.80
CA VAL A 214 0.88 -11.24 7.42
C VAL A 214 1.28 -12.66 7.01
N ILE A 215 0.36 -13.62 7.05
CA ILE A 215 0.66 -15.00 6.62
C ILE A 215 1.14 -15.04 5.17
N LYS A 216 0.49 -14.27 4.28
CA LYS A 216 0.88 -14.17 2.88
C LYS A 216 2.28 -13.54 2.74
N GLY A 217 2.54 -12.43 3.43
CA GLY A 217 3.84 -11.77 3.43
C GLY A 217 4.96 -12.66 3.99
N MET A 218 4.71 -13.38 5.09
CA MET A 218 5.66 -14.34 5.65
C MET A 218 5.98 -15.48 4.67
N LYS A 219 4.99 -15.95 3.91
CA LYS A 219 5.22 -16.94 2.86
C LYS A 219 6.13 -16.42 1.77
N ASN A 220 5.85 -15.21 1.27
CA ASN A 220 6.57 -14.59 0.16
C ASN A 220 8.01 -14.23 0.56
N THR A 221 8.21 -13.76 1.80
CA THR A 221 9.52 -13.26 2.27
C THR A 221 10.37 -14.32 2.98
N ARG A 222 9.84 -15.54 3.17
CA ARG A 222 10.70 -16.66 3.55
C ARG A 222 11.71 -16.86 2.43
N ALA A 223 13.01 -16.80 2.78
CA ALA A 223 14.03 -17.26 1.86
C ALA A 223 13.57 -18.65 1.35
N PRO A 224 13.59 -18.91 0.04
CA PRO A 224 13.36 -20.25 -0.43
C PRO A 224 14.26 -21.14 0.38
N GLN A 225 13.73 -22.12 1.12
CA GLN A 225 14.53 -23.24 1.54
C GLN A 225 15.18 -23.67 0.24
N GLN A 226 16.51 -23.55 0.16
CA GLN A 226 17.23 -24.15 -0.93
C GLN A 226 16.77 -25.62 -0.92
N LYS A 227 15.76 -25.93 -1.74
CA LYS A 227 15.72 -27.25 -2.32
C LYS A 227 17.04 -27.29 -3.07
N VAL A 228 18.00 -28.01 -2.53
CA VAL A 228 19.11 -28.50 -3.33
C VAL A 228 18.41 -29.33 -4.39
N VAL A 229 18.13 -28.69 -5.52
CA VAL A 229 17.81 -29.40 -6.74
C VAL A 229 19.18 -29.97 -7.07
N GLU A 230 19.40 -31.24 -6.72
CA GLU A 230 20.48 -32.02 -7.30
C GLU A 230 20.18 -32.00 -8.81
N LEU A 231 20.80 -31.04 -9.49
CA LEU A 231 20.78 -31.00 -10.94
C LEU A 231 21.50 -32.26 -11.39
N PRO A 232 20.88 -33.10 -12.24
CA PRO A 232 21.55 -34.23 -12.82
C PRO A 232 22.84 -33.71 -13.43
N THR A 233 23.96 -34.39 -13.19
CA THR A 233 25.31 -34.03 -13.68
C THR A 233 25.34 -33.85 -15.20
N GLU A 234 24.36 -34.39 -15.90
CA GLU A 234 24.13 -34.26 -17.34
C GLU A 234 23.59 -32.87 -17.79
N ALA A 235 23.11 -32.02 -16.85
CA ALA A 235 22.59 -30.69 -17.17
C ALA A 235 23.69 -29.59 -17.24
N VAL A 236 24.92 -29.90 -16.88
CA VAL A 236 26.04 -28.96 -16.96
C VAL A 236 26.79 -29.22 -18.27
N SER A 237 26.69 -28.31 -19.22
CA SER A 237 27.50 -28.39 -20.44
C SER A 237 28.98 -28.25 -20.12
N GLU A 238 29.86 -28.74 -20.99
CA GLU A 238 31.34 -28.60 -20.89
C GLU A 238 31.80 -27.16 -20.71
N THR A 239 30.95 -26.18 -20.94
CA THR A 239 31.21 -24.75 -20.79
C THR A 239 30.78 -24.19 -19.41
N GLY A 240 30.28 -25.04 -18.49
CA GLY A 240 29.84 -24.60 -17.15
C GLY A 240 28.54 -23.81 -17.12
N ILE A 241 27.79 -23.70 -18.22
CA ILE A 241 26.52 -23.03 -18.31
C ILE A 241 25.38 -24.06 -18.22
N ILE A 242 24.42 -23.85 -17.33
CA ILE A 242 23.20 -24.66 -17.25
C ILE A 242 22.41 -24.48 -18.56
N ASP A 243 22.17 -25.55 -19.31
CA ASP A 243 21.41 -25.49 -20.55
C ASP A 243 19.91 -25.44 -20.25
N ILE A 244 19.22 -24.49 -20.88
CA ILE A 244 17.77 -24.36 -20.83
C ILE A 244 17.19 -25.08 -22.04
N ASN A 245 16.36 -26.10 -21.81
CA ASN A 245 15.77 -26.92 -22.87
C ASN A 245 14.24 -26.96 -22.69
N LEU A 246 13.52 -26.14 -23.44
CA LEU A 246 12.08 -25.96 -23.30
C LEU A 246 11.36 -26.18 -24.64
N ARG A 247 10.08 -26.50 -24.55
CA ARG A 247 9.21 -26.64 -25.73
C ARG A 247 8.59 -25.28 -26.09
N ASP A 248 8.53 -25.01 -27.40
CA ASP A 248 7.73 -23.90 -27.91
C ASP A 248 6.22 -24.26 -27.98
N MET A 249 5.40 -23.27 -28.29
CA MET A 249 3.95 -23.45 -28.45
C MET A 249 3.55 -24.42 -29.59
N LYS A 250 4.50 -24.79 -30.46
CA LYS A 250 4.28 -25.77 -31.55
C LYS A 250 4.77 -27.17 -31.17
N GLY A 251 5.32 -27.32 -29.95
CA GLY A 251 5.84 -28.57 -29.43
C GLY A 251 7.30 -28.87 -29.79
N ASN A 252 8.02 -27.95 -30.46
CA ASN A 252 9.44 -28.14 -30.81
C ASN A 252 10.31 -27.85 -29.59
N MET A 253 11.36 -28.64 -29.42
CA MET A 253 12.35 -28.42 -28.38
C MET A 253 13.41 -27.42 -28.82
N HIS A 254 13.68 -26.44 -27.94
CA HIS A 254 14.71 -25.42 -28.13
C HIS A 254 15.68 -25.44 -26.96
N LYS A 255 16.98 -25.51 -27.28
CA LYS A 255 18.05 -25.44 -26.29
C LYS A 255 18.76 -24.11 -26.36
N LEU A 256 19.06 -23.51 -25.21
CA LEU A 256 19.86 -22.30 -25.16
C LEU A 256 21.26 -22.54 -25.78
N SER A 257 21.82 -23.74 -25.59
CA SER A 257 23.09 -24.14 -26.16
C SER A 257 23.12 -24.19 -27.72
N ASP A 258 21.97 -24.32 -28.39
CA ASP A 258 21.88 -24.28 -29.85
C ASP A 258 22.22 -22.88 -30.41
N LEU A 259 22.18 -21.86 -29.57
CA LEU A 259 22.52 -20.47 -29.91
C LEU A 259 24.02 -20.14 -29.67
N LYS A 260 24.85 -21.15 -29.46
CA LYS A 260 26.28 -20.98 -29.22
C LYS A 260 26.96 -20.22 -30.38
N GLY A 261 27.75 -19.22 -30.03
CA GLY A 261 28.43 -18.37 -31.02
C GLY A 261 27.67 -17.09 -31.39
N LYS A 262 26.47 -16.91 -30.86
CA LYS A 262 25.66 -15.69 -31.02
C LYS A 262 25.64 -14.86 -29.73
N ALA A 263 25.34 -13.58 -29.82
CA ALA A 263 24.95 -12.77 -28.66
C ALA A 263 23.49 -13.07 -28.31
N VAL A 264 23.22 -13.58 -27.10
CA VAL A 264 21.87 -14.02 -26.73
C VAL A 264 21.33 -13.18 -25.58
N ILE A 265 20.14 -12.60 -25.78
CA ILE A 265 19.33 -12.06 -24.67
C ILE A 265 18.49 -13.21 -24.15
N LEU A 266 18.73 -13.63 -22.90
CA LEU A 266 17.87 -14.55 -22.17
C LEU A 266 16.86 -13.70 -21.40
N ASP A 267 15.56 -13.80 -21.77
CA ASP A 267 14.47 -13.04 -21.20
C ASP A 267 13.46 -13.94 -20.51
N PHE A 268 13.09 -13.59 -19.28
CA PHE A 268 12.01 -14.25 -18.54
C PHE A 268 10.83 -13.30 -18.45
N THR A 269 9.71 -13.66 -19.06
CA THR A 269 8.54 -12.79 -19.15
C THR A 269 7.27 -13.45 -18.61
N ILE A 270 6.33 -12.61 -18.14
CA ILE A 270 4.95 -12.99 -17.83
C ILE A 270 4.07 -12.26 -18.85
N TYR A 271 3.55 -12.99 -19.84
CA TYR A 271 2.74 -12.40 -20.92
C TYR A 271 1.45 -11.79 -20.43
N GLN A 272 0.87 -12.31 -19.34
CA GLN A 272 -0.35 -11.77 -18.72
C GLN A 272 -0.12 -10.45 -17.96
N SER A 273 1.14 -9.99 -17.81
CA SER A 273 1.44 -8.71 -17.19
C SER A 273 1.05 -7.53 -18.09
N ALA A 274 0.47 -6.48 -17.50
CA ALA A 274 0.09 -5.25 -18.22
C ALA A 274 1.27 -4.53 -18.90
N VAL A 275 2.50 -4.77 -18.46
CA VAL A 275 3.72 -4.19 -19.06
C VAL A 275 4.33 -5.06 -20.17
N SER A 276 3.88 -6.31 -20.29
CA SER A 276 4.41 -7.27 -21.26
C SER A 276 4.35 -6.80 -22.72
N PRO A 277 3.29 -6.15 -23.21
CA PRO A 277 3.25 -5.68 -24.61
C PRO A 277 4.37 -4.69 -24.90
N THR A 278 4.61 -3.71 -24.01
CA THR A 278 5.67 -2.71 -24.20
C THR A 278 7.05 -3.35 -24.17
N HIS A 279 7.28 -4.29 -23.26
CA HIS A 279 8.52 -5.05 -23.16
C HIS A 279 8.79 -5.87 -24.43
N ASN A 280 7.80 -6.58 -24.92
CA ASN A 280 7.93 -7.38 -26.14
C ASN A 280 8.17 -6.53 -27.40
N TYR A 281 7.56 -5.33 -27.49
CA TYR A 281 7.89 -4.38 -28.57
C TYR A 281 9.35 -3.95 -28.52
N MET A 282 9.87 -3.65 -27.32
CA MET A 282 11.29 -3.30 -27.13
C MET A 282 12.23 -4.43 -27.58
N LEU A 283 11.95 -5.68 -27.19
CA LEU A 283 12.74 -6.85 -27.59
C LEU A 283 12.71 -7.05 -29.11
N ARG A 284 11.54 -6.90 -29.73
CA ARG A 284 11.40 -6.99 -31.18
C ARG A 284 12.22 -5.92 -31.90
N ASP A 285 12.15 -4.67 -31.46
CA ASP A 285 12.92 -3.58 -32.07
C ASP A 285 14.44 -3.82 -31.95
N LEU A 286 14.91 -4.39 -30.81
CA LEU A 286 16.29 -4.82 -30.64
C LEU A 286 16.65 -5.95 -31.60
N TYR A 287 15.80 -6.95 -31.73
CA TYR A 287 16.01 -8.07 -32.63
C TYR A 287 16.09 -7.61 -34.08
N ASP A 288 15.12 -6.82 -34.54
CA ASP A 288 15.08 -6.28 -35.90
C ASP A 288 16.34 -5.47 -36.24
N LYS A 289 16.91 -4.76 -35.28
CA LYS A 289 18.10 -3.96 -35.44
C LYS A 289 19.41 -4.77 -35.48
N TYR A 290 19.51 -5.83 -34.68
CA TYR A 290 20.78 -6.51 -34.41
C TYR A 290 20.82 -7.99 -34.82
N ALA A 291 19.72 -8.61 -35.27
CA ALA A 291 19.71 -10.00 -35.70
C ALA A 291 20.73 -10.28 -36.82
N GLY A 292 20.87 -9.35 -37.78
CA GLY A 292 21.87 -9.43 -38.84
C GLY A 292 23.34 -9.34 -38.35
N GLN A 293 23.53 -8.93 -37.10
CA GLN A 293 24.85 -8.86 -36.44
C GLN A 293 25.08 -10.01 -35.46
N GLY A 294 24.16 -11.00 -35.45
CA GLY A 294 24.30 -12.21 -34.62
C GLY A 294 23.59 -12.13 -33.27
N LEU A 295 22.65 -11.20 -33.07
CA LEU A 295 21.80 -11.20 -31.88
C LEU A 295 20.69 -12.25 -32.03
N GLU A 296 20.45 -12.99 -30.95
CA GLU A 296 19.29 -13.85 -30.76
C GLU A 296 18.58 -13.53 -29.44
N ILE A 297 17.28 -13.84 -29.35
CA ILE A 297 16.50 -13.70 -28.12
C ILE A 297 15.93 -15.08 -27.76
N TYR A 298 16.29 -15.56 -26.56
CA TYR A 298 15.70 -16.76 -25.98
C TYR A 298 14.74 -16.31 -24.86
N GLN A 299 13.44 -16.29 -25.19
CA GLN A 299 12.41 -15.82 -24.27
C GLN A 299 11.69 -17.00 -23.63
N VAL A 300 11.61 -16.97 -22.29
CA VAL A 300 10.95 -17.99 -21.46
C VAL A 300 9.72 -17.37 -20.81
N SER A 301 8.55 -17.97 -21.08
CA SER A 301 7.32 -17.62 -20.36
C SER A 301 7.34 -18.18 -18.95
N LEU A 302 6.95 -17.37 -17.99
CA LEU A 302 6.72 -17.75 -16.59
C LEU A 302 5.21 -17.82 -16.28
N ASP A 303 4.35 -17.69 -17.31
CA ASP A 303 2.91 -17.87 -17.14
C ASP A 303 2.62 -19.34 -16.79
N ALA A 304 1.59 -19.56 -15.94
CA ALA A 304 1.16 -20.92 -15.64
C ALA A 304 0.56 -21.60 -16.89
N ASP A 305 0.98 -22.83 -17.14
CA ASP A 305 0.40 -23.68 -18.20
C ASP A 305 -1.05 -24.04 -17.81
N GLU A 306 -1.99 -23.15 -18.04
CA GLU A 306 -3.42 -23.42 -17.91
C GLU A 306 -4.14 -23.26 -19.25
N HIS A 307 -3.58 -23.84 -20.33
CA HIS A 307 -4.39 -24.04 -21.56
C HIS A 307 -3.81 -25.16 -22.41
#